data_44d65ab62f1d5706da1fb258937853fe
#
_entry.id   44d65ab62f1d5706da1fb258937853fe
#
_cell.length_a   1.000
_cell.length_b   1.000
_cell.length_c   1.000
_cell.angle_alpha   90.00
_cell.angle_beta   90.00
_cell.angle_gamma   90.00
#
_symmetry.space_group_name_H-M   'P 1'
#
loop_
_entity.id
_entity.type
_entity.pdbx_description
1 polymer ?
#
loop_
_entity_poly.entity_id
_entity_poly.type
_entity_poly.pdbx_seq_one_letter_code
_entity_poly.pdbx_strand_id
1 'polypeptide(L)'
;MRLLLAGEHVTFEGEFHSAHDAVLLPPPHRTVPIMLGSNGARMLGIALPHVDAWNTWFSSYGNTVEGFANLRGDIDGACVKAGRDPAELTHSACVLVQVGEGSGARPSDVSPVAAKDLPSHLRLLAEAGADEAILVLDPIDERSTRQVANAIVDLL
;
A
#
# COMPACT_ATOMS: atom_id res chain seq x y z
N MET A 1 12.44 -8.93 12.26
CA MET A 1 12.59 -8.27 10.94
C MET A 1 13.18 -6.87 11.05
N ARG A 2 12.62 -5.92 11.84
CA ARG A 2 13.21 -4.57 12.01
C ARG A 2 14.69 -4.59 12.42
N LEU A 3 15.07 -5.40 13.39
CA LEU A 3 16.47 -5.54 13.82
C LEU A 3 17.39 -6.01 12.67
N LEU A 4 16.94 -6.98 11.87
CA LEU A 4 17.68 -7.40 10.66
C LEU A 4 17.83 -6.26 9.65
N LEU A 5 16.77 -5.47 9.43
CA LEU A 5 16.81 -4.30 8.54
C LEU A 5 17.66 -3.14 9.13
N ALA A 6 17.93 -3.16 10.44
CA ALA A 6 18.88 -2.26 11.09
C ALA A 6 20.32 -2.77 11.01
N GLY A 7 20.57 -3.97 10.43
CA GLY A 7 21.89 -4.59 10.36
C GLY A 7 22.34 -5.27 11.66
N GLU A 8 21.41 -5.51 12.58
CA GLU A 8 21.71 -6.15 13.86
C GLU A 8 21.73 -7.67 13.72
N HIS A 9 22.52 -8.33 14.58
CA HIS A 9 22.49 -9.77 14.75
C HIS A 9 21.24 -10.19 15.53
N VAL A 10 20.48 -11.14 14.99
CA VAL A 10 19.21 -11.56 15.56
C VAL A 10 19.20 -13.06 15.86
N THR A 11 18.94 -13.37 17.12
CA THR A 11 18.58 -14.73 17.56
C THR A 11 17.11 -14.72 18.00
N PHE A 12 16.32 -15.63 17.46
CA PHE A 12 14.89 -15.74 17.72
C PHE A 12 14.49 -17.22 17.72
N GLU A 13 13.76 -17.64 18.75
CA GLU A 13 13.14 -18.95 18.87
C GLU A 13 11.64 -18.79 18.90
N GLY A 14 10.95 -19.32 17.88
CA GLY A 14 9.50 -19.33 17.78
C GLY A 14 8.94 -20.73 17.57
N GLU A 15 7.64 -20.88 17.68
CA GLU A 15 6.95 -22.16 17.52
C GLU A 15 7.16 -22.79 16.14
N PHE A 16 7.21 -21.99 15.08
CA PHE A 16 7.30 -22.46 13.69
C PHE A 16 8.59 -22.08 12.99
N HIS A 17 9.29 -21.06 13.47
CA HIS A 17 10.50 -20.53 12.86
C HIS A 17 11.51 -20.13 13.94
N SER A 18 12.78 -20.33 13.64
CA SER A 18 13.90 -19.87 14.47
C SER A 18 14.95 -19.19 13.59
N ALA A 19 15.74 -18.34 14.21
CA ALA A 19 16.92 -17.72 13.60
C ALA A 19 18.03 -17.68 14.64
N HIS A 20 19.23 -18.10 14.26
CA HIS A 20 20.41 -18.11 15.14
C HIS A 20 21.47 -17.19 14.55
N ASP A 21 21.83 -16.14 15.28
CA ASP A 21 22.85 -15.16 14.88
C ASP A 21 22.70 -14.67 13.43
N ALA A 22 21.45 -14.51 12.98
CA ALA A 22 21.14 -14.07 11.62
C ALA A 22 21.45 -12.58 11.46
N VAL A 23 22.09 -12.20 10.33
CA VAL A 23 22.39 -10.82 9.98
C VAL A 23 22.10 -10.59 8.49
N LEU A 24 21.61 -9.40 8.15
CA LEU A 24 21.41 -8.98 6.76
C LEU A 24 22.64 -8.21 6.26
N LEU A 25 23.32 -8.77 5.24
CA LEU A 25 24.53 -8.18 4.67
C LEU A 25 24.40 -7.97 3.15
N PRO A 26 24.86 -6.83 2.59
CA PRO A 26 25.28 -5.64 3.34
C PRO A 26 24.11 -4.97 4.07
N PRO A 27 24.33 -4.31 5.20
CA PRO A 27 23.27 -3.61 5.91
C PRO A 27 22.73 -2.47 5.04
N PRO A 28 21.42 -2.17 5.12
CA PRO A 28 20.85 -1.04 4.38
C PRO A 28 21.51 0.29 4.75
N HIS A 29 21.78 1.13 3.76
CA HIS A 29 22.36 2.47 3.97
C HIS A 29 21.39 3.48 4.60
N ARG A 30 20.11 3.13 4.69
CA ARG A 30 19.03 3.95 5.25
C ARG A 30 18.02 3.07 5.97
N THR A 31 17.23 3.67 6.84
CA THR A 31 16.05 2.98 7.40
C THR A 31 15.13 2.51 6.29
N VAL A 32 14.79 1.22 6.29
CA VAL A 32 13.87 0.62 5.32
C VAL A 32 12.48 0.63 5.94
N PRO A 33 11.50 1.34 5.35
CA PRO A 33 10.12 1.32 5.82
C PRO A 33 9.49 -0.05 5.58
N ILE A 34 8.63 -0.47 6.50
CA ILE A 34 7.88 -1.72 6.40
C ILE A 34 6.43 -1.38 6.09
N MET A 35 5.92 -1.91 4.98
CA MET A 35 4.53 -1.75 4.58
C MET A 35 3.74 -3.04 4.83
N LEU A 36 2.55 -2.90 5.41
CA LEU A 36 1.61 -3.99 5.65
C LEU A 36 0.53 -4.00 4.56
N GLY A 37 0.38 -5.12 3.84
CA GLY A 37 -0.69 -5.36 2.86
C GLY A 37 -1.77 -6.29 3.41
N SER A 38 -2.43 -5.91 4.51
CA SER A 38 -3.49 -6.73 5.11
C SER A 38 -4.57 -5.87 5.76
N ASN A 39 -5.83 -6.32 5.62
CA ASN A 39 -7.01 -5.70 6.23
C ASN A 39 -7.60 -6.57 7.35
N GLY A 40 -7.01 -7.74 7.64
CA GLY A 40 -7.51 -8.67 8.65
C GLY A 40 -7.19 -8.22 10.08
N ALA A 41 -8.20 -8.15 10.94
CA ALA A 41 -8.10 -7.62 12.30
C ALA A 41 -6.97 -8.26 13.14
N ARG A 42 -6.74 -9.59 13.00
CA ARG A 42 -5.65 -10.27 13.72
C ARG A 42 -4.27 -9.77 13.28
N MET A 43 -4.07 -9.62 11.96
CA MET A 43 -2.79 -9.16 11.42
C MET A 43 -2.57 -7.68 11.75
N LEU A 44 -3.61 -6.85 11.66
CA LEU A 44 -3.56 -5.45 12.06
C LEU A 44 -3.13 -5.30 13.52
N GLY A 45 -3.75 -6.05 14.44
CA GLY A 45 -3.39 -6.01 15.87
C GLY A 45 -1.94 -6.40 16.17
N ILE A 46 -1.35 -7.29 15.36
CA ILE A 46 0.06 -7.71 15.52
C ILE A 46 1.02 -6.72 14.86
N ALA A 47 0.70 -6.24 13.66
CA ALA A 47 1.66 -5.55 12.81
C ALA A 47 1.66 -4.02 12.97
N LEU A 48 0.49 -3.39 13.23
CA LEU A 48 0.37 -1.93 13.30
C LEU A 48 1.39 -1.26 14.25
N PRO A 49 1.76 -1.83 15.42
CA PRO A 49 2.80 -1.23 16.25
C PRO A 49 4.20 -1.24 15.63
N HIS A 50 4.39 -1.95 14.53
CA HIS A 50 5.72 -2.25 13.98
C HIS A 50 5.93 -1.84 12.52
N VAL A 51 4.91 -1.34 11.83
CA VAL A 51 4.99 -0.98 10.40
C VAL A 51 4.95 0.53 10.20
N ASP A 52 5.47 1.00 9.08
CA ASP A 52 5.53 2.42 8.75
C ASP A 52 4.40 2.83 7.83
N ALA A 53 3.89 1.86 7.04
CA ALA A 53 2.83 2.09 6.08
C ALA A 53 1.83 0.93 6.04
N TRP A 54 0.62 1.23 5.64
CA TRP A 54 -0.41 0.26 5.28
C TRP A 54 -0.82 0.47 3.83
N ASN A 55 -0.99 -0.62 3.09
CA ASN A 55 -1.45 -0.62 1.71
C ASN A 55 -2.66 -1.51 1.54
N THR A 56 -3.56 -1.13 0.66
CA THR A 56 -4.73 -1.93 0.29
C THR A 56 -4.85 -2.13 -1.21
N TRP A 57 -5.28 -3.32 -1.60
CA TRP A 57 -5.54 -3.67 -2.99
C TRP A 57 -6.87 -3.08 -3.45
N PHE A 58 -6.97 -2.67 -4.72
CA PHE A 58 -8.12 -1.97 -5.29
C PHE A 58 -9.46 -2.72 -5.09
N SER A 59 -9.49 -4.05 -5.15
CA SER A 59 -10.71 -4.82 -4.93
C SER A 59 -11.21 -4.79 -3.47
N SER A 60 -10.32 -4.55 -2.50
CA SER A 60 -10.69 -4.50 -1.09
C SER A 60 -11.55 -3.29 -0.74
N TYR A 61 -11.48 -2.22 -1.52
CA TYR A 61 -12.23 -0.99 -1.32
C TYR A 61 -13.08 -0.59 -2.55
N GLY A 62 -13.26 -1.52 -3.52
CA GLY A 62 -14.05 -1.30 -4.74
C GLY A 62 -13.46 -0.30 -5.71
N ASN A 63 -12.18 0.07 -5.59
CA ASN A 63 -11.49 1.07 -6.42
C ASN A 63 -12.19 2.44 -6.44
N THR A 64 -12.88 2.79 -5.34
CA THR A 64 -13.64 4.04 -5.20
C THR A 64 -13.11 4.88 -4.05
N VAL A 65 -13.22 6.20 -4.15
CA VAL A 65 -12.80 7.12 -3.09
C VAL A 65 -13.55 6.87 -1.78
N GLU A 66 -14.86 6.65 -1.85
CA GLU A 66 -15.70 6.36 -0.69
C GLU A 66 -15.30 5.04 -0.02
N GLY A 67 -15.07 3.98 -0.81
CA GLY A 67 -14.62 2.69 -0.28
C GLY A 67 -13.27 2.79 0.41
N PHE A 68 -12.33 3.57 -0.15
CA PHE A 68 -11.04 3.83 0.50
C PHE A 68 -11.22 4.60 1.82
N ALA A 69 -12.02 5.67 1.84
CA ALA A 69 -12.28 6.46 3.04
C ALA A 69 -12.86 5.59 4.18
N ASN A 70 -13.82 4.72 3.85
CA ASN A 70 -14.42 3.81 4.82
C ASN A 70 -13.39 2.82 5.38
N LEU A 71 -12.64 2.15 4.50
CA LEU A 71 -11.63 1.18 4.90
C LEU A 71 -10.50 1.85 5.71
N ARG A 72 -10.06 3.06 5.32
CA ARG A 72 -9.10 3.84 6.08
C ARG A 72 -9.61 4.11 7.50
N GLY A 73 -10.88 4.50 7.66
CA GLY A 73 -11.48 4.70 8.99
C GLY A 73 -11.39 3.45 9.88
N ASP A 74 -11.58 2.26 9.30
CA ASP A 74 -11.41 0.99 10.01
C ASP A 74 -9.95 0.76 10.45
N ILE A 75 -8.98 1.12 9.58
CA ILE A 75 -7.55 1.03 9.88
C ILE A 75 -7.16 2.01 10.99
N ASP A 76 -7.65 3.26 10.92
CA ASP A 76 -7.42 4.28 11.96
C ASP A 76 -7.94 3.79 13.32
N GLY A 77 -9.14 3.19 13.32
CA GLY A 77 -9.70 2.56 14.52
C GLY A 77 -8.87 1.38 15.03
N ALA A 78 -8.25 0.62 14.15
CA ALA A 78 -7.35 -0.47 14.54
C ALA A 78 -6.01 0.08 15.09
N CYS A 79 -5.49 1.19 14.57
CA CYS A 79 -4.32 1.88 15.13
C CYS A 79 -4.56 2.32 16.56
N VAL A 80 -5.69 2.98 16.83
CA VAL A 80 -6.07 3.42 18.18
C VAL A 80 -6.16 2.23 19.14
N LYS A 81 -6.78 1.11 18.73
CA LYS A 81 -6.85 -0.12 19.53
C LYS A 81 -5.46 -0.73 19.80
N ALA A 82 -4.52 -0.56 18.88
CA ALA A 82 -3.14 -1.01 19.02
C ALA A 82 -2.26 -0.03 19.82
N GLY A 83 -2.82 1.08 20.30
CA GLY A 83 -2.09 2.12 21.04
C GLY A 83 -1.20 3.00 20.19
N ARG A 84 -1.50 3.13 18.89
CA ARG A 84 -0.75 3.93 17.92
C ARG A 84 -1.57 5.12 17.43
N ASP A 85 -0.92 6.26 17.21
CA ASP A 85 -1.53 7.39 16.51
C ASP A 85 -1.69 7.05 15.02
N PRO A 86 -2.92 7.07 14.47
CA PRO A 86 -3.15 6.85 13.03
C PRO A 86 -2.36 7.81 12.13
N ALA A 87 -2.09 9.03 12.57
CA ALA A 87 -1.32 10.03 11.81
C ALA A 87 0.16 9.64 11.57
N GLU A 88 0.68 8.67 12.30
CA GLU A 88 2.03 8.13 12.11
C GLU A 88 2.10 7.01 11.06
N LEU A 89 0.94 6.59 10.52
CA LEU A 89 0.86 5.52 9.53
C LEU A 89 0.66 6.12 8.13
N THR A 90 1.56 5.82 7.20
CA THR A 90 1.35 6.16 5.78
C THR A 90 0.25 5.27 5.21
N HIS A 91 -0.78 5.89 4.62
CA HIS A 91 -1.89 5.18 3.98
C HIS A 91 -1.69 5.12 2.46
N SER A 92 -1.54 3.91 1.93
CA SER A 92 -1.27 3.66 0.51
C SER A 92 -2.43 2.89 -0.13
N ALA A 93 -2.84 3.30 -1.33
CA ALA A 93 -3.90 2.66 -2.10
C ALA A 93 -3.36 2.11 -3.43
N CYS A 94 -3.62 0.82 -3.72
CA CYS A 94 -3.48 0.32 -5.08
C CYS A 94 -4.70 0.74 -5.90
N VAL A 95 -4.50 1.43 -7.01
CA VAL A 95 -5.56 1.91 -7.91
C VAL A 95 -5.50 1.17 -9.23
N LEU A 96 -6.59 0.46 -9.61
CA LEU A 96 -6.71 -0.16 -10.91
C LEU A 96 -7.03 0.91 -11.96
N VAL A 97 -6.16 1.05 -12.96
CA VAL A 97 -6.25 2.06 -14.02
C VAL A 97 -6.36 1.39 -15.38
N GLN A 98 -7.42 1.71 -16.11
CA GLN A 98 -7.59 1.26 -17.50
C GLN A 98 -7.04 2.29 -18.47
N VAL A 99 -6.15 1.83 -19.36
CA VAL A 99 -5.58 2.63 -20.44
C VAL A 99 -6.16 2.15 -21.78
N GLY A 100 -6.85 3.05 -22.51
CA GLY A 100 -7.53 2.68 -23.73
C GLY A 100 -8.71 1.73 -23.45
N GLU A 101 -8.77 0.63 -24.22
CA GLU A 101 -9.81 -0.40 -24.05
C GLU A 101 -9.47 -1.43 -22.97
N GLY A 102 -8.26 -1.34 -22.39
CA GLY A 102 -7.74 -2.37 -21.49
C GLY A 102 -7.27 -3.62 -22.24
N SER A 103 -6.70 -4.57 -21.54
CA SER A 103 -6.27 -5.85 -22.11
C SER A 103 -7.25 -6.99 -21.82
N GLY A 104 -8.13 -6.81 -20.83
CA GLY A 104 -8.96 -7.86 -20.28
C GLY A 104 -8.18 -8.95 -19.53
N ALA A 105 -6.86 -8.77 -19.38
CA ALA A 105 -5.99 -9.73 -18.70
C ALA A 105 -6.11 -9.68 -17.17
N ARG A 106 -6.78 -8.65 -16.65
CA ARG A 106 -7.05 -8.47 -15.22
C ARG A 106 -8.55 -8.51 -14.96
N PRO A 107 -9.17 -9.70 -14.96
CA PRO A 107 -10.57 -9.82 -14.59
C PRO A 107 -10.73 -9.30 -13.18
N SER A 108 -11.64 -8.35 -13.00
CA SER A 108 -11.95 -7.74 -11.72
C SER A 108 -13.46 -7.51 -11.64
N ASP A 109 -14.00 -7.72 -10.45
CA ASP A 109 -15.36 -7.40 -10.08
C ASP A 109 -15.55 -5.90 -9.77
N VAL A 110 -14.46 -5.12 -9.81
CA VAL A 110 -14.49 -3.67 -9.61
C VAL A 110 -14.19 -2.91 -10.90
N SER A 111 -14.80 -1.74 -11.06
CA SER A 111 -14.57 -0.89 -12.22
C SER A 111 -13.20 -0.21 -12.13
N PRO A 112 -12.38 -0.28 -13.20
CA PRO A 112 -11.12 0.47 -13.26
C PRO A 112 -11.38 1.97 -13.42
N VAL A 113 -10.45 2.79 -12.97
CA VAL A 113 -10.41 4.22 -13.26
C VAL A 113 -9.85 4.42 -14.66
N ALA A 114 -10.56 5.14 -15.54
CA ALA A 114 -10.01 5.46 -16.85
C ALA A 114 -8.81 6.42 -16.72
N ALA A 115 -7.76 6.22 -17.51
CA ALA A 115 -6.53 7.02 -17.44
C ALA A 115 -6.77 8.54 -17.52
N LYS A 116 -7.79 8.98 -18.30
CA LYS A 116 -8.18 10.40 -18.40
C LYS A 116 -8.76 10.98 -17.11
N ASP A 117 -9.38 10.16 -16.27
CA ASP A 117 -10.05 10.55 -15.03
C ASP A 117 -9.11 10.39 -13.80
N LEU A 118 -7.95 9.75 -14.01
CA LEU A 118 -6.99 9.45 -12.95
C LEU A 118 -6.54 10.67 -12.16
N PRO A 119 -6.20 11.85 -12.76
CA PRO A 119 -5.77 13.01 -12.00
C PRO A 119 -6.81 13.48 -10.98
N SER A 120 -8.07 13.48 -11.36
CA SER A 120 -9.17 13.87 -10.45
C SER A 120 -9.38 12.81 -9.37
N HIS A 121 -9.30 11.52 -9.73
CA HIS A 121 -9.42 10.42 -8.78
C HIS A 121 -8.32 10.46 -7.72
N LEU A 122 -7.06 10.71 -8.12
CA LEU A 122 -5.93 10.81 -7.19
C LEU A 122 -6.07 11.98 -6.23
N ARG A 123 -6.54 13.16 -6.69
CA ARG A 123 -6.82 14.30 -5.79
C ARG A 123 -7.87 13.95 -4.75
N LEU A 124 -8.97 13.32 -5.17
CA LEU A 124 -10.02 12.88 -4.25
C LEU A 124 -9.55 11.80 -3.27
N LEU A 125 -8.68 10.88 -3.70
CA LEU A 125 -8.06 9.91 -2.79
C LEU A 125 -7.15 10.59 -1.77
N ALA A 126 -6.37 11.60 -2.17
CA ALA A 126 -5.55 12.39 -1.25
C ALA A 126 -6.42 13.14 -0.23
N GLU A 127 -7.54 13.76 -0.68
CA GLU A 127 -8.52 14.40 0.22
C GLU A 127 -9.16 13.40 1.18
N ALA A 128 -9.36 12.15 0.74
CA ALA A 128 -9.82 11.04 1.57
C ALA A 128 -8.72 10.47 2.49
N GLY A 129 -7.49 11.01 2.40
CA GLY A 129 -6.35 10.71 3.26
C GLY A 129 -5.45 9.59 2.78
N ALA A 130 -5.37 9.35 1.47
CA ALA A 130 -4.29 8.56 0.90
C ALA A 130 -3.01 9.42 0.79
N ASP A 131 -1.92 8.93 1.36
CA ASP A 131 -0.59 9.55 1.27
C ASP A 131 0.16 9.08 0.01
N GLU A 132 -0.18 7.89 -0.48
CA GLU A 132 0.45 7.24 -1.62
C GLU A 132 -0.56 6.49 -2.47
N ALA A 133 -0.38 6.49 -3.78
CA ALA A 133 -1.11 5.64 -4.70
C ALA A 133 -0.16 4.77 -5.54
N ILE A 134 -0.40 3.45 -5.54
CA ILE A 134 0.30 2.49 -6.40
C ILE A 134 -0.60 2.16 -7.58
N LEU A 135 -0.19 2.58 -8.78
CA LEU A 135 -1.01 2.43 -9.98
C LEU A 135 -0.85 1.03 -10.60
N VAL A 136 -1.95 0.33 -10.73
CA VAL A 136 -2.04 -1.00 -11.34
C VAL A 136 -2.63 -0.84 -12.74
N LEU A 137 -1.78 -0.76 -13.76
CA LEU A 137 -2.18 -0.45 -15.13
C LEU A 137 -2.74 -1.68 -15.86
N ASP A 138 -3.75 -1.46 -16.68
CA ASP A 138 -4.28 -2.42 -17.64
C ASP A 138 -4.46 -1.77 -19.03
N PRO A 139 -3.65 -2.14 -20.04
CA PRO A 139 -2.50 -3.05 -19.98
C PRO A 139 -1.28 -2.42 -19.28
N ILE A 140 -0.38 -3.25 -18.77
CA ILE A 140 0.92 -2.80 -18.25
C ILE A 140 1.98 -2.94 -19.33
N ASP A 141 2.27 -1.83 -20.02
CA ASP A 141 3.30 -1.74 -21.06
C ASP A 141 3.93 -0.34 -21.05
N GLU A 142 4.95 -0.13 -21.89
CA GLU A 142 5.66 1.15 -21.96
C GLU A 142 4.74 2.30 -22.41
N ARG A 143 3.84 2.04 -23.35
CA ARG A 143 2.91 3.05 -23.88
C ARG A 143 1.94 3.50 -22.78
N SER A 144 1.34 2.56 -22.09
CA SER A 144 0.40 2.82 -20.99
C SER A 144 1.07 3.56 -19.85
N THR A 145 2.31 3.15 -19.49
CA THR A 145 3.10 3.82 -18.45
C THR A 145 3.40 5.27 -18.83
N ARG A 146 3.82 5.54 -20.07
CA ARG A 146 4.05 6.91 -20.56
C ARG A 146 2.76 7.75 -20.59
N GLN A 147 1.66 7.15 -21.04
CA GLN A 147 0.37 7.85 -21.10
C GLN A 147 -0.09 8.26 -19.69
N VAL A 148 0.00 7.36 -18.74
CA VAL A 148 -0.38 7.64 -17.34
C VAL A 148 0.57 8.66 -16.71
N ALA A 149 1.88 8.52 -16.91
CA ALA A 149 2.86 9.50 -16.42
C ALA A 149 2.57 10.92 -16.91
N ASN A 150 2.26 11.08 -18.22
CA ASN A 150 1.88 12.36 -18.80
C ASN A 150 0.58 12.91 -18.21
N ALA A 151 -0.39 12.05 -17.88
CA ALA A 151 -1.66 12.46 -17.32
C ALA A 151 -1.55 13.00 -15.89
N ILE A 152 -0.55 12.54 -15.12
CA ILE A 152 -0.38 12.90 -13.71
C ILE A 152 0.82 13.84 -13.44
N VAL A 153 1.54 14.27 -14.47
CA VAL A 153 2.75 15.09 -14.31
C VAL A 153 2.52 16.36 -13.50
N ASP A 154 1.33 16.98 -13.64
CA ASP A 154 0.97 18.18 -12.91
C ASP A 154 0.53 17.94 -11.44
N LEU A 155 0.55 16.68 -11.00
CA LEU A 155 0.29 16.30 -9.60
C LEU A 155 1.58 16.07 -8.81
N LEU A 156 2.72 15.96 -9.49
CA LEU A 156 4.04 15.72 -8.92
C LEU A 156 4.80 17.02 -8.72
#